data_3adfc6f8575fbf80d1c180c4c7d16874
#
_entry.id   3adfc6f8575fbf80d1c180c4c7d16874
#
_cell.length_a   1.000
_cell.length_b   1.000
_cell.length_c   1.000
_cell.angle_alpha   90.00
_cell.angle_beta   90.00
_cell.angle_gamma   90.00
#
_symmetry.space_group_name_H-M   'P 1'
#
loop_
_entity.id
_entity.type
_entity.pdbx_description
1 polymer ?
#
loop_
_entity_poly.entity_id
_entity_poly.type
_entity_poly.pdbx_seq_one_letter_code
_entity_poly.pdbx_strand_id
1 'polypeptide(L)'
;MNKALADLIRISNETGIDPSLVQGGGGNTSVKTEDDQYMYIKASGTALKDMNTKQGWRRLRLDLARSVVLDKSLAKMPPQRREPEVVNRLLLACDDKIRTEARPSVEAHLHAWLDKCVIHLHPSAAGAYHNAKNGRVMLEKLFKDEKLPPLWVPYTDPGFMLARKIARLVEDYQDRYGKSPAILFLHKHGLFITAKTADGALRLV
;
A
#
# COMPACT_ATOMS: atom_id res chain seq x y z
N MET A 1 5.46 -22.45 -7.53
CA MET A 1 5.03 -21.28 -6.72
C MET A 1 4.47 -20.23 -7.67
N ASN A 2 3.34 -19.60 -7.31
CA ASN A 2 2.77 -18.51 -8.10
C ASN A 2 3.76 -17.33 -8.14
N LYS A 3 3.96 -16.72 -9.33
CA LYS A 3 4.92 -15.63 -9.54
C LYS A 3 4.64 -14.43 -8.63
N ALA A 4 3.38 -14.03 -8.51
CA ALA A 4 3.01 -12.90 -7.66
C ALA A 4 3.34 -13.13 -6.17
N LEU A 5 3.19 -14.36 -5.67
CA LEU A 5 3.60 -14.72 -4.31
C LEU A 5 5.13 -14.70 -4.16
N ALA A 6 5.86 -15.20 -5.15
CA ALA A 6 7.32 -15.15 -5.15
C ALA A 6 7.84 -13.71 -5.11
N ASP A 7 7.28 -12.86 -5.96
CA ASP A 7 7.60 -11.43 -6.02
C ASP A 7 7.25 -10.72 -4.70
N LEU A 8 6.10 -11.04 -4.08
CA LEU A 8 5.72 -10.49 -2.78
C LEU A 8 6.73 -10.84 -1.69
N ILE A 9 7.10 -12.13 -1.58
CA ILE A 9 8.08 -12.58 -0.58
C ILE A 9 9.41 -11.84 -0.79
N ARG A 10 9.87 -11.73 -2.03
CA ARG A 10 11.12 -11.07 -2.37
C ARG A 10 11.12 -9.59 -1.97
N ILE A 11 10.14 -8.79 -2.43
CA ILE A 11 10.07 -7.37 -2.08
C ILE A 11 9.92 -7.14 -0.59
N SER A 12 9.22 -8.04 0.11
CA SER A 12 9.06 -7.98 1.57
C SER A 12 10.37 -8.23 2.29
N ASN A 13 11.05 -9.32 1.95
CA ASN A 13 12.31 -9.69 2.61
C ASN A 13 13.40 -8.65 2.34
N GLU A 14 13.59 -8.22 1.08
CA GLU A 14 14.63 -7.25 0.72
C GLU A 14 14.43 -5.90 1.42
N THR A 15 13.19 -5.42 1.53
CA THR A 15 12.91 -4.15 2.24
C THR A 15 12.83 -4.31 3.76
N GLY A 16 12.44 -5.51 4.23
CA GLY A 16 12.23 -5.77 5.66
C GLY A 16 13.49 -5.98 6.50
N ILE A 17 14.64 -6.22 5.87
CA ILE A 17 15.91 -6.41 6.58
C ILE A 17 16.62 -5.10 6.91
N ASP A 18 16.27 -4.01 6.22
CA ASP A 18 16.90 -2.70 6.46
C ASP A 18 16.08 -1.89 7.49
N PRO A 19 16.63 -1.65 8.71
CA PRO A 19 15.93 -0.90 9.75
C PRO A 19 15.79 0.59 9.44
N SER A 20 16.50 1.13 8.44
CA SER A 20 16.31 2.50 7.97
C SER A 20 15.04 2.66 7.15
N LEU A 21 14.55 1.57 6.55
CA LEU A 21 13.33 1.52 5.73
C LEU A 21 12.09 1.15 6.55
N VAL A 22 12.25 0.23 7.50
CA VAL A 22 11.15 -0.34 8.30
C VAL A 22 11.56 -0.50 9.75
N GLN A 23 10.73 -0.02 10.67
CA GLN A 23 10.92 -0.19 12.10
C GLN A 23 9.92 -1.20 12.67
N GLY A 24 10.41 -2.20 13.38
CA GLY A 24 9.58 -3.23 14.02
C GLY A 24 8.71 -4.01 13.03
N GLY A 25 7.42 -4.07 13.29
CA GLY A 25 6.43 -4.72 12.42
C GLY A 25 5.79 -3.78 11.40
N GLY A 26 6.32 -2.57 11.22
CA GLY A 26 5.79 -1.55 10.31
C GLY A 26 5.91 -1.93 8.83
N GLY A 27 5.29 -1.10 7.98
CA GLY A 27 5.26 -1.32 6.54
C GLY A 27 4.43 -2.52 6.10
N ASN A 28 4.10 -2.55 4.84
CA ASN A 28 3.43 -3.70 4.20
C ASN A 28 3.66 -3.67 2.68
N THR A 29 3.46 -4.80 2.05
CA THR A 29 3.75 -5.01 0.64
C THR A 29 2.62 -5.81 0.01
N SER A 30 2.38 -5.60 -1.29
CA SER A 30 1.45 -6.41 -2.05
C SER A 30 1.90 -6.61 -3.50
N VAL A 31 1.44 -7.71 -4.10
CA VAL A 31 1.62 -7.98 -5.52
C VAL A 31 0.31 -8.56 -6.10
N LYS A 32 -0.20 -7.94 -7.17
CA LYS A 32 -1.35 -8.42 -7.92
C LYS A 32 -0.94 -9.51 -8.90
N THR A 33 -1.85 -10.44 -9.17
CA THR A 33 -1.67 -11.46 -10.22
C THR A 33 -1.71 -10.83 -11.62
N GLU A 34 -1.17 -11.55 -12.62
CA GLU A 34 -1.12 -11.05 -14.01
C GLU A 34 -2.52 -10.82 -14.62
N ASP A 35 -3.49 -11.63 -14.21
CA ASP A 35 -4.88 -11.54 -14.65
C ASP A 35 -5.70 -10.50 -13.88
N ASP A 36 -5.07 -9.77 -12.95
CA ASP A 36 -5.70 -8.76 -12.08
C ASP A 36 -6.90 -9.30 -11.25
N GLN A 37 -6.98 -10.62 -11.04
CA GLN A 37 -8.06 -11.23 -10.25
C GLN A 37 -7.76 -11.23 -8.76
N TYR A 38 -6.48 -11.40 -8.39
CA TYR A 38 -6.07 -11.54 -7.00
C TYR A 38 -4.94 -10.58 -6.63
N MET A 39 -4.84 -10.33 -5.35
CA MET A 39 -3.73 -9.60 -4.73
C MET A 39 -3.20 -10.41 -3.55
N TYR A 40 -1.91 -10.73 -3.57
CA TYR A 40 -1.18 -11.18 -2.39
C TYR A 40 -0.73 -9.98 -1.60
N ILE A 41 -0.96 -9.97 -0.29
CA ILE A 41 -0.62 -8.87 0.60
C ILE A 41 -0.10 -9.40 1.94
N LYS A 42 0.78 -8.63 2.55
CA LYS A 42 1.26 -8.92 3.91
C LYS A 42 0.13 -9.14 4.89
N ALA A 43 0.23 -10.17 5.69
CA ALA A 43 -0.64 -10.40 6.84
C ALA A 43 -0.24 -9.52 8.02
N SER A 44 -1.22 -9.03 8.78
CA SER A 44 -0.98 -8.33 10.03
C SER A 44 -0.26 -9.23 11.04
N GLY A 45 0.66 -8.63 11.80
CA GLY A 45 1.41 -9.37 12.85
C GLY A 45 2.68 -10.08 12.37
N THR A 46 2.97 -10.11 11.06
CA THR A 46 4.22 -10.66 10.52
C THR A 46 5.17 -9.51 10.15
N ALA A 47 6.45 -9.61 10.49
CA ALA A 47 7.44 -8.66 9.97
C ALA A 47 7.74 -8.96 8.48
N LEU A 48 8.07 -7.93 7.69
CA LEU A 48 8.35 -8.10 6.25
C LEU A 48 9.45 -9.13 6.00
N LYS A 49 10.52 -9.09 6.78
CA LYS A 49 11.68 -10.00 6.67
C LYS A 49 11.36 -11.48 6.97
N ASP A 50 10.26 -11.75 7.68
CA ASP A 50 9.89 -13.11 8.12
C ASP A 50 8.87 -13.77 7.18
N MET A 51 8.46 -13.06 6.13
CA MET A 51 7.53 -13.59 5.14
C MET A 51 8.16 -14.73 4.34
N ASN A 52 7.42 -15.82 4.15
CA ASN A 52 7.86 -16.98 3.39
C ASN A 52 6.69 -17.66 2.67
N THR A 53 6.95 -18.76 1.98
CA THR A 53 5.92 -19.47 1.18
C THR A 53 4.76 -20.02 1.98
N LYS A 54 4.92 -20.20 3.30
CA LYS A 54 3.93 -20.84 4.19
C LYS A 54 3.15 -19.82 5.02
N GLN A 55 3.71 -18.63 5.28
CA GLN A 55 3.12 -17.67 6.21
C GLN A 55 3.50 -16.22 5.91
N GLY A 56 2.77 -15.30 6.54
CA GLY A 56 3.03 -13.87 6.50
C GLY A 56 2.26 -13.13 5.41
N TRP A 57 1.40 -13.81 4.67
CA TRP A 57 0.62 -13.23 3.59
C TRP A 57 -0.82 -13.74 3.56
N ARG A 58 -1.69 -13.00 2.89
CA ARG A 58 -3.06 -13.39 2.52
C ARG A 58 -3.28 -13.14 1.04
N ARG A 59 -4.13 -13.93 0.41
CA ARG A 59 -4.59 -13.71 -0.96
C ARG A 59 -6.03 -13.21 -0.94
N LEU A 60 -6.27 -12.05 -1.55
CA LEU A 60 -7.59 -11.44 -1.63
C LEU A 60 -8.08 -11.42 -3.09
N ARG A 61 -9.36 -11.53 -3.27
CA ARG A 61 -10.03 -11.16 -4.50
C ARG A 61 -9.93 -9.64 -4.67
N LEU A 62 -9.34 -9.22 -5.79
CA LEU A 62 -9.03 -7.81 -6.03
C LEU A 62 -10.27 -6.95 -6.26
N ASP A 63 -11.28 -7.51 -6.95
CA ASP A 63 -12.58 -6.86 -7.15
C ASP A 63 -13.26 -6.53 -5.82
N LEU A 64 -13.26 -7.46 -4.86
CA LEU A 64 -13.81 -7.25 -3.52
C LEU A 64 -13.01 -6.23 -2.72
N ALA A 65 -11.67 -6.27 -2.79
CA ALA A 65 -10.84 -5.29 -2.10
C ALA A 65 -11.05 -3.87 -2.65
N ARG A 66 -11.21 -3.71 -3.97
CA ARG A 66 -11.55 -2.43 -4.61
C ARG A 66 -12.93 -1.94 -4.23
N SER A 67 -13.93 -2.83 -4.16
CA SER A 67 -15.31 -2.46 -3.82
C SER A 67 -15.44 -1.82 -2.44
N VAL A 68 -14.57 -2.17 -1.49
CA VAL A 68 -14.54 -1.56 -0.16
C VAL A 68 -14.38 -0.04 -0.26
N VAL A 69 -13.44 0.45 -1.07
CA VAL A 69 -13.16 1.89 -1.23
C VAL A 69 -14.31 2.64 -1.90
N LEU A 70 -15.01 1.96 -2.81
CA LEU A 70 -16.13 2.53 -3.57
C LEU A 70 -17.42 2.62 -2.76
N ASP A 71 -17.53 1.90 -1.66
CA ASP A 71 -18.77 1.86 -0.87
C ASP A 71 -19.04 3.19 -0.17
N LYS A 72 -20.07 3.89 -0.69
CA LYS A 72 -20.52 5.16 -0.12
C LYS A 72 -21.17 5.02 1.25
N SER A 73 -21.68 3.83 1.61
CA SER A 73 -22.28 3.59 2.91
C SER A 73 -21.23 3.59 4.03
N LEU A 74 -20.07 2.99 3.79
CA LEU A 74 -18.94 3.05 4.72
C LEU A 74 -18.48 4.47 4.99
N ALA A 75 -18.48 5.34 3.98
CA ALA A 75 -18.09 6.74 4.16
C ALA A 75 -19.01 7.53 5.10
N LYS A 76 -20.25 7.10 5.25
CA LYS A 76 -21.26 7.73 6.14
C LYS A 76 -21.23 7.17 7.55
N MET A 77 -20.52 6.06 7.78
CA MET A 77 -20.42 5.45 9.10
C MET A 77 -19.44 6.21 10.00
N PRO A 78 -19.68 6.28 11.31
CA PRO A 78 -18.69 6.78 12.25
C PRO A 78 -17.46 5.86 12.28
N PRO A 79 -16.24 6.39 12.50
CA PRO A 79 -14.98 5.62 12.42
C PRO A 79 -15.00 4.33 13.27
N GLN A 80 -15.57 4.37 14.46
CA GLN A 80 -15.63 3.25 15.42
C GLN A 80 -16.42 2.04 14.87
N ARG A 81 -17.37 2.25 13.96
CA ARG A 81 -18.12 1.21 13.26
C ARG A 81 -17.51 0.87 11.90
N ARG A 82 -17.06 1.90 11.20
CA ARG A 82 -16.51 1.77 9.83
C ARG A 82 -15.26 0.91 9.78
N GLU A 83 -14.25 1.21 10.62
CA GLU A 83 -12.97 0.50 10.51
C GLU A 83 -13.08 -1.01 10.81
N PRO A 84 -13.82 -1.48 11.84
CA PRO A 84 -14.10 -2.90 12.01
C PRO A 84 -14.85 -3.52 10.82
N GLU A 85 -15.81 -2.82 10.23
CA GLU A 85 -16.54 -3.31 9.05
C GLU A 85 -15.63 -3.45 7.83
N VAL A 86 -14.72 -2.50 7.61
CA VAL A 86 -13.69 -2.60 6.56
C VAL A 86 -12.83 -3.84 6.75
N VAL A 87 -12.37 -4.09 7.99
CA VAL A 87 -11.59 -5.30 8.31
C VAL A 87 -12.38 -6.57 8.00
N ASN A 88 -13.67 -6.62 8.38
CA ASN A 88 -14.53 -7.76 8.09
C ASN A 88 -14.68 -8.01 6.58
N ARG A 89 -14.89 -6.97 5.79
CA ARG A 89 -14.98 -7.09 4.32
C ARG A 89 -13.67 -7.54 3.69
N LEU A 90 -12.54 -7.07 4.19
CA LEU A 90 -11.23 -7.54 3.72
C LEU A 90 -10.99 -9.02 4.08
N LEU A 91 -11.48 -9.48 5.25
CA LEU A 91 -11.46 -10.91 5.61
C LEU A 91 -12.33 -11.74 4.67
N LEU A 92 -13.53 -11.25 4.33
CA LEU A 92 -14.43 -11.91 3.36
C LEU A 92 -13.87 -11.91 1.93
N ALA A 93 -13.00 -10.95 1.59
CA ALA A 93 -12.30 -10.92 0.31
C ALA A 93 -11.16 -11.95 0.23
N CYS A 94 -10.71 -12.51 1.36
CA CYS A 94 -9.65 -13.52 1.35
C CYS A 94 -10.11 -14.80 0.66
N ASP A 95 -9.29 -15.28 -0.28
CA ASP A 95 -9.52 -16.49 -1.08
C ASP A 95 -8.29 -17.42 -1.00
N ASP A 96 -7.62 -17.43 0.13
CA ASP A 96 -6.57 -18.39 0.40
C ASP A 96 -7.13 -19.57 1.23
N LYS A 97 -6.52 -20.75 1.03
CA LYS A 97 -6.84 -21.95 1.80
C LYS A 97 -6.04 -22.04 3.11
N ILE A 98 -5.35 -20.98 3.46
CA ILE A 98 -4.50 -20.96 4.65
C ILE A 98 -5.41 -20.87 5.87
N ARG A 99 -5.38 -21.88 6.72
CA ARG A 99 -6.00 -21.85 8.03
C ARG A 99 -5.14 -20.95 8.94
N THR A 100 -5.41 -19.66 8.91
CA THR A 100 -4.73 -18.70 9.77
C THR A 100 -5.76 -17.70 10.29
N GLU A 101 -5.59 -17.31 11.54
CA GLU A 101 -6.34 -16.20 12.14
C GLU A 101 -5.76 -14.84 11.72
N ALA A 102 -4.63 -14.84 11.01
CA ALA A 102 -3.97 -13.62 10.56
C ALA A 102 -4.85 -12.86 9.56
N ARG A 103 -5.12 -11.61 9.86
CA ARG A 103 -5.85 -10.70 8.98
C ARG A 103 -4.92 -10.17 7.89
N PRO A 104 -5.43 -9.83 6.70
CA PRO A 104 -4.67 -9.05 5.73
C PRO A 104 -4.31 -7.69 6.36
N SER A 105 -3.28 -7.03 5.82
CA SER A 105 -2.99 -5.64 6.21
C SER A 105 -4.27 -4.81 6.18
N VAL A 106 -4.46 -3.95 7.18
CA VAL A 106 -5.58 -3.01 7.24
C VAL A 106 -5.60 -2.02 6.07
N GLU A 107 -4.48 -1.88 5.36
CA GLU A 107 -4.33 -1.04 4.18
C GLU A 107 -4.56 -1.79 2.85
N ALA A 108 -4.99 -3.06 2.89
CA ALA A 108 -5.16 -3.88 1.69
C ALA A 108 -6.06 -3.23 0.62
N HIS A 109 -7.14 -2.59 1.02
CA HIS A 109 -8.04 -1.88 0.13
C HIS A 109 -7.40 -0.64 -0.52
N LEU A 110 -6.43 -0.01 0.12
CA LEU A 110 -5.61 1.06 -0.46
C LEU A 110 -4.66 0.50 -1.54
N HIS A 111 -3.94 -0.59 -1.23
CA HIS A 111 -3.06 -1.26 -2.19
C HIS A 111 -3.78 -1.69 -3.47
N ALA A 112 -5.07 -2.04 -3.36
CA ALA A 112 -5.88 -2.46 -4.50
C ALA A 112 -6.00 -1.39 -5.61
N TRP A 113 -5.82 -0.10 -5.26
CA TRP A 113 -5.91 1.06 -6.17
C TRP A 113 -4.58 1.51 -6.75
N LEU A 114 -3.46 0.98 -6.26
CA LEU A 114 -2.12 1.29 -6.77
C LEU A 114 -1.72 0.29 -7.87
N ASP A 115 -0.52 0.44 -8.44
CA ASP A 115 -0.04 -0.43 -9.50
C ASP A 115 0.20 -1.88 -9.00
N LYS A 116 0.71 -2.76 -9.83
CA LYS A 116 0.79 -4.21 -9.58
C LYS A 116 1.60 -4.57 -8.34
N CYS A 117 2.80 -3.99 -8.19
CA CYS A 117 3.68 -4.21 -7.04
C CYS A 117 3.68 -2.96 -6.17
N VAL A 118 3.35 -3.10 -4.90
CA VAL A 118 3.26 -2.00 -3.94
C VAL A 118 4.12 -2.30 -2.72
N ILE A 119 4.92 -1.32 -2.34
CA ILE A 119 5.76 -1.33 -1.14
C ILE A 119 5.40 -0.11 -0.31
N HIS A 120 4.89 -0.31 0.90
CA HIS A 120 4.64 0.73 1.90
C HIS A 120 5.69 0.65 3.01
N LEU A 121 6.38 1.75 3.24
CA LEU A 121 7.49 1.84 4.17
C LEU A 121 7.42 3.14 4.99
N HIS A 122 8.20 3.16 6.09
CA HIS A 122 8.40 4.34 6.93
C HIS A 122 9.89 4.74 6.97
N PRO A 123 10.54 5.06 5.84
CA PRO A 123 11.97 5.33 5.81
C PRO A 123 12.32 6.54 6.64
N SER A 124 13.34 6.44 7.47
CA SER A 124 13.79 7.54 8.34
C SER A 124 14.16 8.80 7.55
N ALA A 125 14.83 8.64 6.40
CA ALA A 125 15.19 9.75 5.53
C ALA A 125 13.96 10.46 4.93
N ALA A 126 12.97 9.70 4.45
CA ALA A 126 11.71 10.26 3.93
C ALA A 126 10.90 10.95 5.04
N GLY A 127 11.03 10.47 6.29
CA GLY A 127 10.41 11.04 7.47
C GLY A 127 10.75 12.51 7.69
N ALA A 128 11.96 12.94 7.34
CA ALA A 128 12.38 14.34 7.41
C ALA A 128 11.52 15.25 6.51
N TYR A 129 11.02 14.73 5.41
CA TYR A 129 10.16 15.48 4.48
C TYR A 129 8.69 15.36 4.84
N HIS A 130 8.15 14.14 4.92
CA HIS A 130 6.70 13.98 5.09
C HIS A 130 6.17 14.38 6.48
N ASN A 131 7.06 14.53 7.49
CA ASN A 131 6.69 15.05 8.82
C ASN A 131 6.91 16.56 8.97
N ALA A 132 7.68 17.19 8.09
CA ALA A 132 7.97 18.63 8.18
C ALA A 132 6.74 19.48 7.83
N LYS A 133 6.58 20.63 8.49
CA LYS A 133 5.50 21.59 8.20
C LYS A 133 5.51 22.07 6.74
N ASN A 134 6.69 22.24 6.16
CA ASN A 134 6.91 22.66 4.78
C ASN A 134 7.32 21.50 3.85
N GLY A 135 7.13 20.26 4.29
CA GLY A 135 7.58 19.05 3.57
C GLY A 135 7.10 18.97 2.13
N ARG A 136 5.85 19.32 1.88
CA ARG A 136 5.30 19.39 0.52
C ARG A 136 6.12 20.33 -0.37
N VAL A 137 6.37 21.56 0.07
CA VAL A 137 7.13 22.56 -0.69
C VAL A 137 8.58 22.08 -0.94
N MET A 138 9.18 21.42 0.07
CA MET A 138 10.53 20.86 -0.07
C MET A 138 10.57 19.75 -1.12
N LEU A 139 9.60 18.85 -1.14
CA LEU A 139 9.50 17.79 -2.14
C LEU A 139 9.18 18.35 -3.54
N GLU A 140 8.25 19.30 -3.67
CA GLU A 140 7.97 19.98 -4.94
C GLU A 140 9.22 20.64 -5.51
N LYS A 141 10.06 21.24 -4.66
CA LYS A 141 11.36 21.83 -5.09
C LYS A 141 12.38 20.76 -5.47
N LEU A 142 12.46 19.67 -4.73
CA LEU A 142 13.41 18.57 -4.99
C LEU A 142 13.12 17.87 -6.32
N PHE A 143 11.85 17.66 -6.63
CA PHE A 143 11.39 16.95 -7.83
C PHE A 143 10.83 17.88 -8.92
N LYS A 144 11.20 19.17 -8.91
CA LYS A 144 10.67 20.19 -9.85
C LYS A 144 10.90 19.87 -11.33
N ASP A 145 12.00 19.18 -11.63
CA ASP A 145 12.40 18.86 -13.00
C ASP A 145 11.94 17.45 -13.45
N GLU A 146 11.26 16.72 -12.55
CA GLU A 146 10.74 15.39 -12.85
C GLU A 146 9.45 15.49 -13.68
N LYS A 147 9.40 14.73 -14.79
CA LYS A 147 8.20 14.63 -15.64
C LYS A 147 7.01 14.00 -14.92
N LEU A 148 7.29 13.10 -13.99
CA LEU A 148 6.32 12.37 -13.18
C LEU A 148 6.68 12.56 -11.69
N PRO A 149 6.38 13.72 -11.10
CA PRO A 149 6.78 14.02 -9.73
C PRO A 149 6.05 13.10 -8.74
N PRO A 150 6.64 12.83 -7.57
CA PRO A 150 5.94 12.13 -6.51
C PRO A 150 4.61 12.77 -6.14
N LEU A 151 3.61 11.95 -5.83
CA LEU A 151 2.31 12.41 -5.38
C LEU A 151 2.37 12.74 -3.88
N TRP A 152 2.03 13.98 -3.52
CA TRP A 152 1.80 14.35 -2.13
C TRP A 152 0.38 14.05 -1.69
N VAL A 153 0.24 13.26 -0.63
CA VAL A 153 -1.04 12.95 0.03
C VAL A 153 -1.14 13.77 1.32
N PRO A 154 -2.04 14.76 1.40
CA PRO A 154 -2.28 15.51 2.62
C PRO A 154 -2.73 14.60 3.76
N TYR A 155 -2.41 14.97 5.00
CA TYR A 155 -2.77 14.20 6.19
C TYR A 155 -4.24 13.76 6.16
N THR A 156 -4.42 12.50 6.40
CA THR A 156 -5.72 11.86 6.58
C THR A 156 -5.50 10.69 7.53
N ASP A 157 -6.40 10.52 8.48
CA ASP A 157 -6.30 9.40 9.43
C ASP A 157 -6.18 8.08 8.66
N PRO A 158 -5.25 7.19 9.08
CA PRO A 158 -5.10 5.87 8.48
C PRO A 158 -6.41 5.08 8.45
N GLY A 159 -6.59 4.27 7.42
CA GLY A 159 -7.78 3.45 7.22
C GLY A 159 -8.60 3.84 5.99
N PHE A 160 -9.90 3.63 6.07
CA PHE A 160 -10.82 3.78 4.94
C PHE A 160 -10.78 5.16 4.25
N MET A 161 -10.75 6.24 5.05
CA MET A 161 -10.76 7.59 4.47
C MET A 161 -9.46 7.93 3.75
N LEU A 162 -8.34 7.43 4.24
CA LEU A 162 -7.04 7.56 3.56
C LEU A 162 -7.07 6.81 2.22
N ALA A 163 -7.57 5.59 2.19
CA ALA A 163 -7.69 4.81 0.95
C ALA A 163 -8.56 5.51 -0.10
N ARG A 164 -9.71 6.04 0.28
CA ARG A 164 -10.56 6.84 -0.62
C ARG A 164 -9.86 8.09 -1.15
N LYS A 165 -9.12 8.77 -0.28
CA LYS A 165 -8.37 9.96 -0.68
C LYS A 165 -7.27 9.61 -1.68
N ILE A 166 -6.54 8.54 -1.43
CA ILE A 166 -5.49 8.08 -2.35
C ILE A 166 -6.08 7.65 -3.68
N ALA A 167 -7.17 6.88 -3.70
CA ALA A 167 -7.83 6.48 -4.93
C ALA A 167 -8.14 7.70 -5.81
N ARG A 168 -8.79 8.73 -5.24
CA ARG A 168 -9.09 9.97 -5.97
C ARG A 168 -7.84 10.71 -6.44
N LEU A 169 -6.84 10.87 -5.59
CA LEU A 169 -5.62 11.60 -5.95
C LEU A 169 -4.82 10.86 -7.04
N VAL A 170 -4.88 9.53 -7.07
CA VAL A 170 -4.28 8.71 -8.13
C VAL A 170 -5.03 8.89 -9.44
N GLU A 171 -6.36 8.93 -9.42
CA GLU A 171 -7.18 9.26 -10.60
C GLU A 171 -6.83 10.66 -11.14
N ASP A 172 -6.85 11.69 -10.28
CA ASP A 172 -6.48 13.06 -10.65
C ASP A 172 -5.04 13.13 -11.23
N TYR A 173 -4.12 12.34 -10.70
CA TYR A 173 -2.74 12.25 -11.21
C TYR A 173 -2.68 11.58 -12.58
N GLN A 174 -3.43 10.49 -12.77
CA GLN A 174 -3.51 9.78 -14.06
C GLN A 174 -4.13 10.67 -15.14
N ASP A 175 -5.17 11.43 -14.83
CA ASP A 175 -5.79 12.39 -15.76
C ASP A 175 -4.80 13.47 -16.18
N ARG A 176 -3.97 13.93 -15.25
CA ARG A 176 -2.98 14.98 -15.51
C ARG A 176 -1.76 14.51 -16.28
N TYR A 177 -1.23 13.33 -15.96
CA TYR A 177 0.08 12.86 -16.45
C TYR A 177 -0.02 11.65 -17.39
N GLY A 178 -1.19 11.07 -17.58
CA GLY A 178 -1.40 9.87 -18.40
C GLY A 178 -0.78 8.60 -17.80
N LYS A 179 -0.29 8.63 -16.56
CA LYS A 179 0.38 7.52 -15.87
C LYS A 179 0.09 7.55 -14.38
N SER A 180 0.19 6.38 -13.73
CA SER A 180 0.12 6.29 -12.27
C SER A 180 1.37 6.90 -11.60
N PRO A 181 1.23 7.49 -10.39
CA PRO A 181 2.37 7.94 -9.62
C PRO A 181 3.21 6.73 -9.18
N ALA A 182 4.53 6.81 -9.30
CA ALA A 182 5.43 5.74 -8.83
C ALA A 182 5.74 5.85 -7.33
N ILE A 183 5.68 7.05 -6.78
CA ILE A 183 5.96 7.34 -5.36
C ILE A 183 4.86 8.25 -4.81
N LEU A 184 4.35 7.91 -3.62
CA LEU A 184 3.36 8.71 -2.89
C LEU A 184 3.94 9.03 -1.49
N PHE A 185 4.11 10.30 -1.18
CA PHE A 185 4.46 10.74 0.19
C PHE A 185 3.20 11.06 0.98
N LEU A 186 3.00 10.37 2.09
CA LEU A 186 1.85 10.57 2.96
C LEU A 186 2.25 11.45 4.15
N HIS A 187 1.66 12.63 4.23
CA HIS A 187 1.95 13.57 5.32
C HIS A 187 1.73 12.92 6.69
N LYS A 188 2.78 12.93 7.52
CA LYS A 188 2.81 12.35 8.87
C LYS A 188 2.53 10.84 8.95
N HIS A 189 2.84 10.11 7.88
CA HIS A 189 2.60 8.66 7.89
C HIS A 189 3.80 7.90 7.35
N GLY A 190 4.02 7.96 6.06
CA GLY A 190 5.04 7.16 5.38
C GLY A 190 5.06 7.39 3.89
N LEU A 191 5.47 6.36 3.18
CA LEU A 191 5.71 6.41 1.74
C LEU A 191 5.16 5.14 1.09
N PHE A 192 4.48 5.30 -0.04
CA PHE A 192 4.16 4.20 -0.94
C PHE A 192 5.03 4.28 -2.19
N ILE A 193 5.56 3.13 -2.58
CA ILE A 193 6.22 2.92 -3.86
C ILE A 193 5.37 1.94 -4.65
N THR A 194 5.14 2.21 -5.94
CA THR A 194 4.31 1.37 -6.78
C THR A 194 4.89 1.24 -8.18
N ALA A 195 4.87 0.03 -8.73
CA ALA A 195 5.41 -0.27 -10.05
C ALA A 195 4.72 -1.48 -10.68
N LYS A 196 4.92 -1.65 -12.00
CA LYS A 196 4.40 -2.83 -12.73
C LYS A 196 5.16 -4.12 -12.44
N THR A 197 6.40 -4.03 -11.93
CA THR A 197 7.24 -5.19 -11.61
C THR A 197 7.89 -5.04 -10.24
N ALA A 198 8.25 -6.16 -9.63
CA ALA A 198 8.97 -6.20 -8.36
C ALA A 198 10.33 -5.49 -8.46
N ASP A 199 11.09 -5.73 -9.54
CA ASP A 199 12.37 -5.05 -9.78
C ASP A 199 12.18 -3.54 -9.95
N GLY A 200 11.10 -3.13 -10.62
CA GLY A 200 10.76 -1.71 -10.76
C GLY A 200 10.47 -1.05 -9.42
N ALA A 201 9.74 -1.73 -8.53
CA ALA A 201 9.44 -1.24 -7.19
C ALA A 201 10.71 -1.16 -6.31
N LEU A 202 11.54 -2.21 -6.32
CA LEU A 202 12.79 -2.25 -5.54
C LEU A 202 13.81 -1.20 -5.98
N ARG A 203 13.88 -0.86 -7.26
CA ARG A 203 14.78 0.22 -7.73
C ARG A 203 14.38 1.62 -7.26
N LEU A 204 13.18 1.80 -6.78
CA LEU A 204 12.65 3.07 -6.28
C LEU A 204 12.77 3.21 -4.75
N VAL A 205 13.14 2.11 -4.06
CA VAL A 205 13.47 2.13 -2.64
C VAL A 205 14.85 2.70 -2.41
#